data_b11abd7b4976c6a4cea95e30465bab2d
#
_entry.id   b11abd7b4976c6a4cea95e30465bab2d
#
_cell.length_a   1.000
_cell.length_b   1.000
_cell.length_c   1.000
_cell.angle_alpha   90.00
_cell.angle_beta   90.00
_cell.angle_gamma   90.00
#
_symmetry.space_group_name_H-M   'P 1'
#
loop_
_entity.id
_entity.type
_entity.pdbx_description
1 polymer ?
#
loop_
_entity_poly.entity_id
_entity_poly.type
_entity_poly.pdbx_seq_one_letter_code
_entity_poly.pdbx_strand_id
1 'polypeptide(L)'
;VTLLITEALKKSKPLESVFETLKKLKGSFALGIIFKNFSNIIIGARRGSPLAVGYSKNENYIGSDSYALKSMTNKISYLDDGELCVLTKDEVSFYDSRLKKVNKKILTMSENEGSTDKGEYKHFMIKEIVEQPLTVKNCIDEYVDSLKKNINIINFPIEPQKINKIILIGCGTAYNSCLAAKYWLEELTSIDIEIDIASEF
;
A
#
# COMPACT_ATOMS: atom_id res chain seq x y z
N VAL A 1 -12.63 10.31 12.55
CA VAL A 1 -13.43 9.49 11.61
C VAL A 1 -14.60 8.86 12.34
N THR A 2 -14.38 8.08 13.42
CA THR A 2 -15.42 7.33 14.15
C THR A 2 -16.61 8.22 14.57
N LEU A 3 -16.36 9.37 15.18
CA LEU A 3 -17.43 10.30 15.60
C LEU A 3 -18.28 10.79 14.42
N LEU A 4 -17.65 11.12 13.29
CA LEU A 4 -18.36 11.57 12.08
C LEU A 4 -19.27 10.47 11.52
N ILE A 5 -18.77 9.23 11.48
CA ILE A 5 -19.58 8.09 11.04
C ILE A 5 -20.73 7.84 12.02
N THR A 6 -20.48 7.91 13.33
CA THR A 6 -21.52 7.73 14.37
C THR A 6 -22.64 8.77 14.23
N GLU A 7 -22.30 10.02 13.97
CA GLU A 7 -23.31 11.06 13.73
C GLU A 7 -24.08 10.82 12.41
N ALA A 8 -23.40 10.40 11.35
CA ALA A 8 -24.05 10.10 10.08
C ALA A 8 -25.01 8.90 10.19
N LEU A 9 -24.66 7.88 10.99
CA LEU A 9 -25.49 6.69 11.25
C LEU A 9 -26.85 7.01 11.90
N LYS A 10 -27.00 8.16 12.53
CA LYS A 10 -28.30 8.59 13.06
C LYS A 10 -29.33 8.88 11.96
N LYS A 11 -28.86 9.11 10.72
CA LYS A 11 -29.69 9.56 9.58
C LYS A 11 -29.63 8.64 8.37
N SER A 12 -28.65 7.76 8.29
CA SER A 12 -28.37 6.96 7.09
C SER A 12 -27.91 5.54 7.45
N LYS A 13 -27.97 4.62 6.49
CA LYS A 13 -27.42 3.27 6.64
C LYS A 13 -25.89 3.29 6.69
N PRO A 14 -25.24 2.20 7.14
CA PRO A 14 -23.79 2.15 7.29
C PRO A 14 -22.98 2.58 6.06
N LEU A 15 -23.32 2.07 4.89
CA LEU A 15 -22.57 2.37 3.65
C LEU A 15 -22.67 3.87 3.30
N GLU A 16 -23.87 4.43 3.30
CA GLU A 16 -24.10 5.84 3.01
C GLU A 16 -23.44 6.75 4.08
N SER A 17 -23.48 6.34 5.34
CA SER A 17 -22.86 7.07 6.46
C SER A 17 -21.34 7.14 6.32
N VAL A 18 -20.70 6.02 5.92
CA VAL A 18 -19.27 6.00 5.62
C VAL A 18 -19.00 6.89 4.41
N PHE A 19 -19.71 6.69 3.32
CA PHE A 19 -19.52 7.44 2.07
C PHE A 19 -19.59 8.96 2.28
N GLU A 20 -20.61 9.46 2.97
CA GLU A 20 -20.74 10.90 3.27
C GLU A 20 -19.65 11.41 4.22
N THR A 21 -19.17 10.56 5.10
CA THR A 21 -18.03 10.91 5.96
C THR A 21 -16.75 11.03 5.18
N LEU A 22 -16.47 10.08 4.24
CA LEU A 22 -15.23 10.08 3.45
C LEU A 22 -15.07 11.33 2.59
N LYS A 23 -16.18 11.95 2.15
CA LYS A 23 -16.15 13.24 1.41
C LYS A 23 -15.57 14.38 2.23
N LYS A 24 -15.66 14.31 3.55
CA LYS A 24 -15.18 15.34 4.48
C LYS A 24 -13.72 15.12 4.90
N LEU A 25 -13.19 13.92 4.69
CA LEU A 25 -11.82 13.61 5.05
C LEU A 25 -10.85 14.17 4.03
N LYS A 26 -9.70 14.63 4.50
CA LYS A 26 -8.57 15.06 3.67
C LYS A 26 -7.40 14.10 3.89
N GLY A 27 -6.49 14.03 2.91
CA GLY A 27 -5.30 13.20 2.96
C GLY A 27 -5.56 11.74 2.59
N SER A 28 -4.52 10.91 2.75
CA SER A 28 -4.53 9.49 2.44
C SER A 28 -5.04 8.66 3.61
N PHE A 29 -5.77 7.60 3.31
CA PHE A 29 -6.25 6.65 4.31
C PHE A 29 -6.56 5.27 3.70
N ALA A 30 -6.46 4.25 4.52
CA ALA A 30 -7.03 2.93 4.32
C ALA A 30 -7.77 2.54 5.60
N LEU A 31 -9.06 2.33 5.51
CA LEU A 31 -9.94 2.13 6.66
C LEU A 31 -10.64 0.78 6.57
N GLY A 32 -10.65 0.04 7.69
CA GLY A 32 -11.55 -1.07 7.95
C GLY A 32 -12.50 -0.67 9.07
N ILE A 33 -13.80 -0.65 8.81
CA ILE A 33 -14.82 -0.09 9.71
C ILE A 33 -15.77 -1.20 10.12
N ILE A 34 -15.89 -1.43 11.41
CA ILE A 34 -16.85 -2.34 12.04
C ILE A 34 -17.90 -1.54 12.81
N PHE A 35 -19.08 -2.12 12.96
CA PHE A 35 -20.23 -1.45 13.57
C PHE A 35 -20.80 -2.28 14.70
N LYS A 36 -21.01 -1.69 15.87
CA LYS A 36 -21.57 -2.38 17.04
C LYS A 36 -22.93 -3.04 16.74
N ASN A 37 -23.78 -2.34 16.00
CA ASN A 37 -25.17 -2.79 15.74
C ASN A 37 -25.34 -3.46 14.36
N PHE A 38 -24.28 -3.66 13.60
CA PHE A 38 -24.26 -4.30 12.29
C PHE A 38 -23.07 -5.26 12.23
N SER A 39 -23.11 -6.31 13.07
CA SER A 39 -21.99 -7.24 13.29
C SER A 39 -21.67 -8.13 12.10
N ASN A 40 -22.53 -8.16 11.08
CA ASN A 40 -22.40 -8.99 9.90
C ASN A 40 -21.69 -8.29 8.72
N ILE A 41 -21.28 -7.02 8.89
CA ILE A 41 -20.62 -6.26 7.84
C ILE A 41 -19.32 -5.62 8.32
N ILE A 42 -18.36 -5.56 7.41
CA ILE A 42 -17.18 -4.69 7.49
C ILE A 42 -17.22 -3.78 6.27
N ILE A 43 -16.94 -2.51 6.43
CA ILE A 43 -16.78 -1.59 5.31
C ILE A 43 -15.32 -1.19 5.19
N GLY A 44 -14.72 -1.48 4.02
CA GLY A 44 -13.41 -1.00 3.64
C GLY A 44 -13.50 0.28 2.83
N ALA A 45 -12.57 1.19 3.02
CA ALA A 45 -12.48 2.42 2.23
C ALA A 45 -11.03 2.84 2.04
N ARG A 46 -10.69 3.30 0.84
CA ARG A 46 -9.34 3.67 0.46
C ARG A 46 -9.29 5.03 -0.22
N ARG A 47 -8.22 5.79 0.12
CA ARG A 47 -7.73 6.94 -0.64
C ARG A 47 -6.21 7.04 -0.43
N GLY A 48 -5.42 7.03 -1.49
CA GLY A 48 -3.96 7.08 -1.44
C GLY A 48 -3.33 5.77 -0.94
N SER A 49 -3.56 5.38 0.31
CA SER A 49 -3.01 4.16 0.91
C SER A 49 -3.66 2.89 0.34
N PRO A 50 -2.92 1.79 0.13
CA PRO A 50 -3.45 0.56 -0.42
C PRO A 50 -4.42 -0.15 0.55
N LEU A 51 -5.38 -0.88 -0.03
CA LEU A 51 -6.31 -1.75 0.70
C LEU A 51 -6.70 -2.93 -0.20
N ALA A 52 -6.63 -4.13 0.35
CA ALA A 52 -6.94 -5.38 -0.32
C ALA A 52 -8.06 -6.14 0.39
N VAL A 53 -8.84 -6.86 -0.39
CA VAL A 53 -9.85 -7.81 0.09
C VAL A 53 -9.39 -9.21 -0.25
N GLY A 54 -9.45 -10.12 0.71
CA GLY A 54 -9.21 -11.54 0.54
C GLY A 54 -10.51 -12.33 0.57
N TYR A 55 -10.59 -13.37 -0.26
CA TYR A 55 -11.77 -14.23 -0.40
C TYR A 55 -11.49 -15.63 0.10
N SER A 56 -12.41 -16.17 0.91
CA SER A 56 -12.41 -17.57 1.33
C SER A 56 -13.81 -18.17 1.24
N LYS A 57 -13.95 -19.44 1.56
CA LYS A 57 -15.22 -20.17 1.36
C LYS A 57 -16.36 -19.68 2.25
N ASN A 58 -16.07 -19.31 3.50
CA ASN A 58 -17.08 -18.93 4.50
C ASN A 58 -16.71 -17.63 5.23
N GLU A 59 -15.75 -16.89 4.73
CA GLU A 59 -15.26 -15.67 5.36
C GLU A 59 -14.50 -14.81 4.33
N ASN A 60 -14.49 -13.51 4.55
CA ASN A 60 -13.78 -12.57 3.73
C ASN A 60 -12.91 -11.71 4.62
N TYR A 61 -11.80 -11.25 4.10
CA TYR A 61 -10.76 -10.54 4.84
C TYR A 61 -10.49 -9.16 4.25
N ILE A 62 -9.97 -8.27 5.07
CA ILE A 62 -9.46 -6.98 4.63
C ILE A 62 -8.07 -6.77 5.21
N GLY A 63 -7.15 -6.28 4.40
CA GLY A 63 -5.76 -6.03 4.79
C GLY A 63 -5.13 -4.93 3.95
N SER A 64 -3.96 -4.45 4.37
CA SER A 64 -3.23 -3.41 3.64
C SER A 64 -2.79 -3.88 2.25
N ASP A 65 -2.41 -5.15 2.14
CA ASP A 65 -1.86 -5.73 0.92
C ASP A 65 -2.04 -7.26 0.87
N SER A 66 -1.58 -7.88 -0.20
CA SER A 66 -1.61 -9.33 -0.41
C SER A 66 -0.82 -10.10 0.64
N TYR A 67 0.30 -9.55 1.11
CA TYR A 67 1.14 -10.22 2.11
C TYR A 67 0.41 -10.36 3.45
N ALA A 68 -0.30 -9.33 3.88
CA ALA A 68 -1.10 -9.37 5.10
C ALA A 68 -2.19 -10.45 5.05
N LEU A 69 -2.65 -10.83 3.87
CA LEU A 69 -3.73 -11.78 3.64
C LEU A 69 -3.24 -13.19 3.25
N LYS A 70 -1.96 -13.37 2.93
CA LYS A 70 -1.40 -14.60 2.34
C LYS A 70 -1.61 -15.85 3.19
N SER A 71 -1.56 -15.73 4.52
CA SER A 71 -1.80 -16.87 5.42
C SER A 71 -3.26 -17.32 5.49
N MET A 72 -4.19 -16.51 4.99
CA MET A 72 -5.63 -16.74 5.08
C MET A 72 -6.24 -17.10 3.73
N THR A 73 -5.71 -16.54 2.64
CA THR A 73 -6.23 -16.79 1.29
C THR A 73 -5.20 -16.44 0.22
N ASN A 74 -5.33 -17.10 -0.93
CA ASN A 74 -4.57 -16.77 -2.15
C ASN A 74 -5.42 -16.00 -3.18
N LYS A 75 -6.68 -15.71 -2.90
CA LYS A 75 -7.59 -14.98 -3.78
C LYS A 75 -7.81 -13.58 -3.23
N ILE A 76 -7.42 -12.58 -4.00
CA ILE A 76 -7.49 -11.18 -3.57
C ILE A 76 -8.05 -10.26 -4.65
N SER A 77 -8.56 -9.11 -4.22
CA SER A 77 -8.83 -7.96 -5.08
C SER A 77 -8.35 -6.68 -4.39
N TYR A 78 -7.78 -5.77 -5.15
CA TYR A 78 -7.42 -4.45 -4.65
C TYR A 78 -8.52 -3.43 -4.90
N LEU A 79 -8.73 -2.54 -3.94
CA LEU A 79 -9.54 -1.35 -4.18
C LEU A 79 -8.73 -0.36 -5.02
N ASP A 80 -9.39 0.31 -5.96
CA ASP A 80 -8.83 1.49 -6.61
C ASP A 80 -9.00 2.73 -5.73
N ASP A 81 -8.35 3.83 -6.09
CA ASP A 81 -8.39 5.05 -5.30
C ASP A 81 -9.81 5.63 -5.21
N GLY A 82 -10.24 5.94 -4.01
CA GLY A 82 -11.59 6.46 -3.75
C GLY A 82 -12.70 5.41 -3.71
N GLU A 83 -12.39 4.13 -3.82
CA GLU A 83 -13.37 3.06 -3.72
C GLU A 83 -13.69 2.65 -2.27
N LEU A 84 -14.86 2.03 -2.12
CA LEU A 84 -15.32 1.36 -0.92
C LEU A 84 -15.63 -0.10 -1.21
N CYS A 85 -15.55 -0.94 -0.19
CA CYS A 85 -16.08 -2.30 -0.25
C CYS A 85 -16.95 -2.59 0.98
N VAL A 86 -17.95 -3.42 0.80
CA VAL A 86 -18.74 -4.01 1.88
C VAL A 86 -18.48 -5.50 1.87
N LEU A 87 -17.94 -5.98 2.98
CA LEU A 87 -17.69 -7.39 3.21
C LEU A 87 -18.75 -7.95 4.15
N THR A 88 -19.33 -9.06 3.75
CA THR A 88 -20.10 -9.93 4.62
C THR A 88 -19.36 -11.28 4.72
N LYS A 89 -19.91 -12.21 5.47
CA LYS A 89 -19.38 -13.59 5.51
C LYS A 89 -19.35 -14.23 4.12
N ASP A 90 -20.38 -13.99 3.30
CA ASP A 90 -20.64 -14.73 2.07
C ASP A 90 -20.37 -13.90 0.80
N GLU A 91 -20.36 -12.58 0.88
CA GLU A 91 -20.28 -11.70 -0.28
C GLU A 91 -19.36 -10.50 -0.03
N VAL A 92 -18.71 -10.06 -1.10
CA VAL A 92 -18.00 -8.78 -1.18
C VAL A 92 -18.59 -7.95 -2.31
N SER A 93 -18.98 -6.72 -2.00
CA SER A 93 -19.46 -5.74 -2.99
C SER A 93 -18.55 -4.52 -2.98
N PHE A 94 -18.19 -4.02 -4.17
CA PHE A 94 -17.37 -2.83 -4.34
C PHE A 94 -18.18 -1.68 -4.90
N TYR A 95 -17.80 -0.46 -4.53
CA TYR A 95 -18.46 0.77 -4.91
C TYR A 95 -17.42 1.83 -5.29
N ASP A 96 -17.68 2.56 -6.37
CA ASP A 96 -16.84 3.68 -6.80
C ASP A 96 -17.05 4.95 -5.95
N SER A 97 -16.33 6.00 -6.30
CA SER A 97 -16.43 7.33 -5.67
C SER A 97 -17.78 8.03 -5.87
N ARG A 98 -18.73 7.42 -6.59
CA ARG A 98 -20.11 7.87 -6.78
C ARG A 98 -21.12 6.92 -6.14
N LEU A 99 -20.66 5.96 -5.36
CA LEU A 99 -21.46 4.91 -4.72
C LEU A 99 -22.17 3.97 -5.72
N LYS A 100 -21.63 3.84 -6.94
CA LYS A 100 -22.11 2.86 -7.91
C LYS A 100 -21.37 1.55 -7.70
N LYS A 101 -22.10 0.44 -7.72
CA LYS A 101 -21.53 -0.91 -7.62
C LYS A 101 -20.60 -1.18 -8.82
N VAL A 102 -19.39 -1.64 -8.54
CA VAL A 102 -18.38 -1.99 -9.55
C VAL A 102 -17.93 -3.44 -9.37
N ASN A 103 -17.52 -4.06 -10.47
CA ASN A 103 -16.97 -5.41 -10.44
C ASN A 103 -15.46 -5.36 -10.37
N LYS A 104 -14.87 -6.21 -9.51
CA LYS A 104 -13.41 -6.35 -9.38
C LYS A 104 -12.93 -7.70 -9.87
N LYS A 105 -11.78 -7.69 -10.51
CA LYS A 105 -11.08 -8.93 -10.87
C LYS A 105 -10.51 -9.57 -9.61
N ILE A 106 -10.77 -10.84 -9.42
CA ILE A 106 -10.12 -11.64 -8.39
C ILE A 106 -8.78 -12.11 -8.96
N LEU A 107 -7.71 -11.78 -8.28
CA LEU A 107 -6.34 -12.21 -8.58
C LEU A 107 -6.02 -13.42 -7.72
N THR A 108 -5.35 -14.40 -8.29
CA THR A 108 -4.80 -15.53 -7.55
C THR A 108 -3.31 -15.30 -7.36
N MET A 109 -2.88 -15.22 -6.12
CA MET A 109 -1.46 -15.10 -5.78
C MET A 109 -0.75 -16.43 -6.07
N SER A 110 0.45 -16.35 -6.65
CA SER A 110 1.32 -17.51 -6.80
C SER A 110 1.95 -17.87 -5.46
N GLU A 111 2.15 -19.16 -5.21
CA GLU A 111 2.82 -19.65 -3.99
C GLU A 111 4.27 -19.14 -3.88
N ASN A 112 4.89 -18.80 -5.01
CA ASN A 112 6.30 -18.38 -5.11
C ASN A 112 6.54 -16.88 -4.91
N GLU A 113 5.50 -16.05 -4.75
CA GLU A 113 5.68 -14.64 -4.46
C GLU A 113 6.01 -14.42 -2.98
N GLY A 114 7.29 -14.47 -2.65
CA GLY A 114 7.87 -14.12 -1.36
C GLY A 114 7.42 -15.02 -0.20
N SER A 115 8.31 -15.77 0.39
CA SER A 115 8.03 -16.53 1.61
C SER A 115 7.70 -15.56 2.76
N THR A 116 6.44 -15.57 3.22
CA THR A 116 6.03 -14.87 4.45
C THR A 116 6.47 -15.62 5.70
N ASP A 117 7.12 -16.77 5.53
CA ASP A 117 7.64 -17.57 6.63
C ASP A 117 8.98 -17.02 7.10
N LYS A 118 9.23 -17.11 8.40
CA LYS A 118 10.52 -16.77 9.00
C LYS A 118 11.64 -17.74 8.55
N GLY A 119 11.26 -18.91 8.04
CA GLY A 119 12.21 -19.98 7.75
C GLY A 119 12.95 -20.41 9.04
N GLU A 120 14.26 -20.54 8.95
CA GLU A 120 15.12 -20.94 10.08
C GLU A 120 15.40 -19.78 11.08
N TYR A 121 14.91 -18.58 10.80
CA TYR A 121 15.22 -17.40 11.59
C TYR A 121 14.25 -17.20 12.77
N LYS A 122 14.78 -16.85 13.92
CA LYS A 122 13.99 -16.57 15.13
C LYS A 122 13.08 -15.35 14.96
N HIS A 123 13.52 -14.33 14.22
CA HIS A 123 12.83 -13.07 14.01
C HIS A 123 12.88 -12.65 12.54
N PHE A 124 11.86 -11.97 12.04
CA PHE A 124 11.82 -11.43 10.67
C PHE A 124 12.98 -10.46 10.40
N MET A 125 13.31 -9.60 11.35
CA MET A 125 14.42 -8.65 11.21
C MET A 125 15.75 -9.33 10.88
N ILE A 126 16.09 -10.45 11.55
CA ILE A 126 17.34 -11.16 11.27
C ILE A 126 17.30 -11.83 9.90
N LYS A 127 16.14 -12.36 9.48
CA LYS A 127 15.92 -12.86 8.12
C LYS A 127 16.18 -11.77 7.10
N GLU A 128 15.56 -10.61 7.25
CA GLU A 128 15.70 -9.46 6.35
C GLU A 128 17.15 -8.97 6.27
N ILE A 129 17.86 -8.92 7.40
CA ILE A 129 19.30 -8.56 7.43
C ILE A 129 20.13 -9.55 6.60
N VAL A 130 19.90 -10.85 6.76
CA VAL A 130 20.65 -11.89 6.05
C VAL A 130 20.27 -11.92 4.56
N GLU A 131 19.05 -11.59 4.20
CA GLU A 131 18.57 -11.54 2.81
C GLU A 131 19.03 -10.28 2.04
N GLN A 132 19.52 -9.23 2.72
CA GLN A 132 19.94 -7.97 2.08
C GLN A 132 20.91 -8.16 0.89
N PRO A 133 21.95 -9.01 0.93
CA PRO A 133 22.85 -9.19 -0.20
C PRO A 133 22.12 -9.69 -1.46
N LEU A 134 21.16 -10.62 -1.28
CA LEU A 134 20.36 -11.14 -2.37
C LEU A 134 19.38 -10.07 -2.90
N THR A 135 18.73 -9.34 -2.01
CA THR A 135 17.76 -8.30 -2.38
C THR A 135 18.44 -7.17 -3.16
N VAL A 136 19.61 -6.71 -2.67
CA VAL A 136 20.41 -5.69 -3.37
C VAL A 136 20.89 -6.20 -4.72
N LYS A 137 21.37 -7.47 -4.78
CA LYS A 137 21.77 -8.08 -6.04
C LYS A 137 20.62 -8.10 -7.06
N ASN A 138 19.42 -8.54 -6.66
CA ASN A 138 18.26 -8.58 -7.54
C ASN A 138 17.89 -7.18 -8.06
N CYS A 139 17.96 -6.16 -7.20
CA CYS A 139 17.73 -4.78 -7.57
C CYS A 139 18.77 -4.29 -8.61
N ILE A 140 20.05 -4.60 -8.40
CA ILE A 140 21.11 -4.26 -9.36
C ILE A 140 20.89 -4.99 -10.69
N ASP A 141 20.62 -6.29 -10.66
CA ASP A 141 20.40 -7.11 -11.86
C ASP A 141 19.21 -6.62 -12.70
N GLU A 142 18.19 -6.03 -12.07
CA GLU A 142 17.03 -5.46 -12.76
C GLU A 142 17.33 -4.13 -13.47
N TYR A 143 18.11 -3.27 -12.84
CA TYR A 143 18.33 -1.90 -13.34
C TYR A 143 19.69 -1.67 -14.00
N VAL A 144 20.65 -2.56 -13.81
CA VAL A 144 22.01 -2.41 -14.35
C VAL A 144 22.33 -3.46 -15.39
N ASP A 145 22.56 -3.06 -16.64
CA ASP A 145 23.16 -3.91 -17.65
C ASP A 145 24.67 -3.98 -17.41
N SER A 146 25.11 -5.02 -16.70
CA SER A 146 26.52 -5.22 -16.33
C SER A 146 27.44 -5.40 -17.54
N LEU A 147 26.93 -5.88 -18.68
CA LEU A 147 27.70 -6.05 -19.92
C LEU A 147 27.94 -4.73 -20.63
N LYS A 148 26.91 -3.88 -20.66
CA LYS A 148 26.98 -2.55 -21.30
C LYS A 148 27.43 -1.45 -20.34
N LYS A 149 27.59 -1.75 -19.06
CA LYS A 149 27.89 -0.78 -18.01
C LYS A 149 26.93 0.42 -18.04
N ASN A 150 25.66 0.15 -18.24
CA ASN A 150 24.61 1.16 -18.39
C ASN A 150 23.44 0.86 -17.47
N ILE A 151 22.71 1.91 -17.09
CA ILE A 151 21.47 1.81 -16.31
C ILE A 151 20.32 1.70 -17.30
N ASN A 152 19.48 0.68 -17.13
CA ASN A 152 18.31 0.42 -17.95
C ASN A 152 17.03 0.63 -17.14
N ILE A 153 16.54 1.86 -17.11
CA ILE A 153 15.23 2.20 -16.51
C ILE A 153 14.24 2.37 -17.65
N ILE A 154 13.36 1.37 -17.82
CA ILE A 154 12.34 1.39 -18.85
C ILE A 154 11.31 2.49 -18.52
N ASN A 155 11.03 3.36 -19.50
CA ASN A 155 10.03 4.45 -19.39
C ASN A 155 10.31 5.45 -18.25
N PHE A 156 11.58 5.80 -17.99
CA PHE A 156 11.88 6.88 -17.06
C PHE A 156 11.28 8.20 -17.57
N PRO A 157 10.30 8.80 -16.87
CA PRO A 157 9.46 9.85 -17.43
C PRO A 157 10.12 11.25 -17.42
N ILE A 158 11.35 11.34 -16.89
CA ILE A 158 12.06 12.59 -16.66
C ILE A 158 13.38 12.58 -17.42
N GLU A 159 13.74 13.70 -18.04
CA GLU A 159 15.08 13.90 -18.60
C GLU A 159 16.06 14.24 -17.46
N PRO A 160 17.04 13.38 -17.13
CA PRO A 160 17.93 13.58 -15.98
C PRO A 160 18.69 14.93 -16.05
N GLN A 161 19.01 15.40 -17.25
CA GLN A 161 19.74 16.64 -17.48
C GLN A 161 18.93 17.91 -17.09
N LYS A 162 17.62 17.79 -16.93
CA LYS A 162 16.74 18.89 -16.53
C LYS A 162 16.48 18.92 -15.02
N ILE A 163 17.00 17.94 -14.27
CA ILE A 163 16.84 17.90 -12.82
C ILE A 163 17.89 18.83 -12.20
N ASN A 164 17.43 19.81 -11.45
CA ASN A 164 18.28 20.74 -10.70
C ASN A 164 18.07 20.67 -9.19
N LYS A 165 17.07 19.90 -8.75
CA LYS A 165 16.78 19.68 -7.35
C LYS A 165 16.17 18.30 -7.14
N ILE A 166 16.54 17.60 -6.06
CA ILE A 166 15.94 16.34 -5.61
C ILE A 166 15.51 16.51 -4.16
N ILE A 167 14.28 16.12 -3.86
CA ILE A 167 13.77 16.06 -2.48
C ILE A 167 13.57 14.59 -2.12
N LEU A 168 14.29 14.11 -1.13
CA LEU A 168 14.20 12.75 -0.60
C LEU A 168 13.26 12.76 0.59
N ILE A 169 12.21 11.94 0.54
CA ILE A 169 11.16 11.93 1.55
C ILE A 169 11.08 10.55 2.19
N GLY A 170 11.07 10.49 3.51
CA GLY A 170 10.96 9.23 4.23
C GLY A 170 10.59 9.40 5.70
N CYS A 171 10.19 8.30 6.33
CA CYS A 171 10.00 8.19 7.79
C CYS A 171 10.77 6.99 8.33
N GLY A 172 11.19 7.03 9.58
CA GLY A 172 11.90 5.94 10.24
C GLY A 172 13.20 5.54 9.52
N THR A 173 13.39 4.26 9.24
CA THR A 173 14.59 3.75 8.55
C THR A 173 14.71 4.25 7.12
N ALA A 174 13.59 4.51 6.44
CA ALA A 174 13.60 5.13 5.11
C ALA A 174 14.19 6.55 5.16
N TYR A 175 13.86 7.35 6.19
CA TYR A 175 14.47 8.67 6.39
C TYR A 175 15.99 8.57 6.61
N ASN A 176 16.44 7.57 7.40
CA ASN A 176 17.87 7.33 7.60
C ASN A 176 18.58 6.96 6.27
N SER A 177 17.91 6.20 5.41
CA SER A 177 18.42 5.90 4.06
C SER A 177 18.52 7.16 3.19
N CYS A 178 17.53 8.05 3.27
CA CYS A 178 17.58 9.36 2.61
C CYS A 178 18.75 10.21 3.09
N LEU A 179 19.03 10.21 4.41
CA LEU A 179 20.19 10.90 5.00
C LEU A 179 21.51 10.40 4.40
N ALA A 180 21.70 9.08 4.32
CA ALA A 180 22.89 8.51 3.70
C ALA A 180 22.99 8.84 2.21
N ALA A 181 21.88 8.70 1.49
CA ALA A 181 21.80 8.97 0.06
C ALA A 181 22.11 10.43 -0.27
N LYS A 182 21.71 11.39 0.57
CA LYS A 182 22.01 12.82 0.39
C LYS A 182 23.50 13.04 0.21
N TYR A 183 24.33 12.56 1.14
CA TYR A 183 25.78 12.76 1.06
C TYR A 183 26.38 12.17 -0.21
N TRP A 184 25.93 10.99 -0.63
CA TRP A 184 26.41 10.40 -1.87
C TRP A 184 25.97 11.17 -3.11
N LEU A 185 24.74 11.62 -3.15
CA LEU A 185 24.21 12.39 -4.27
C LEU A 185 24.88 13.77 -4.38
N GLU A 186 25.13 14.46 -3.26
CA GLU A 186 25.85 15.72 -3.22
C GLU A 186 27.31 15.57 -3.69
N GLU A 187 27.97 14.44 -3.36
CA GLU A 187 29.31 14.14 -3.83
C GLU A 187 29.37 13.79 -5.32
N LEU A 188 28.38 13.05 -5.81
CA LEU A 188 28.37 12.50 -7.18
C LEU A 188 27.73 13.44 -8.21
N THR A 189 26.96 14.43 -7.75
CA THR A 189 26.20 15.32 -8.64
C THR A 189 26.34 16.78 -8.21
N SER A 190 25.99 17.71 -9.10
CA SER A 190 25.86 19.13 -8.76
C SER A 190 24.41 19.54 -8.49
N ILE A 191 23.56 18.57 -8.16
CA ILE A 191 22.13 18.77 -7.93
C ILE A 191 21.92 19.14 -6.46
N ASP A 192 21.01 20.08 -6.20
CA ASP A 192 20.58 20.44 -4.84
C ASP A 192 19.76 19.30 -4.23
N ILE A 193 20.18 18.78 -3.07
CA ILE A 193 19.54 17.64 -2.42
C ILE A 193 18.94 18.06 -1.08
N GLU A 194 17.62 18.02 -0.97
CA GLU A 194 16.90 18.23 0.28
C GLU A 194 16.36 16.93 0.84
N ILE A 195 16.12 16.91 2.14
CA ILE A 195 15.48 15.76 2.81
C ILE A 195 14.34 16.29 3.65
N ASP A 196 13.21 15.59 3.62
CA ASP A 196 12.09 15.91 4.48
C ASP A 196 11.45 14.66 5.07
N ILE A 197 10.72 14.85 6.17
CA ILE A 197 9.96 13.79 6.83
C ILE A 197 8.62 13.65 6.11
N ALA A 198 8.30 12.44 5.65
CA ALA A 198 7.12 12.20 4.83
C ALA A 198 5.78 12.57 5.52
N SER A 199 5.73 12.64 6.84
CA SER A 199 4.54 13.08 7.58
C SER A 199 4.41 14.61 7.65
N GLU A 200 5.47 15.35 7.37
CA GLU A 200 5.53 16.81 7.49
C GLU A 200 5.60 17.51 6.13
N PHE A 201 5.84 16.75 5.05
CA PHE A 201 5.99 17.23 3.67
C PHE A 201 4.69 17.70 3.02
#